data_01b71648717339161e37452702275834
#
_entry.id   01b71648717339161e37452702275834
#
_cell.length_a   1.000
_cell.length_b   1.000
_cell.length_c   1.000
_cell.angle_alpha   90.00
_cell.angle_beta   90.00
_cell.angle_gamma   90.00
#
_symmetry.space_group_name_H-M   'P 1'
#
loop_
_entity.id
_entity.type
_entity.pdbx_description
1 polymer ?
#
loop_
_entity_poly.entity_id
_entity_poly.type
_entity_poly.pdbx_seq_one_letter_code
_entity_poly.pdbx_strand_id
1 'polypeptide(L)'
;MEHQGVRKTYRYRLDPTPEQAQVLEIVIWRCRTLYNVALEQRKLWWERGQDDGASYYQQKAELPGLKAACPEFGAIHAHVLQDVMLRLDRAFQAFFRRVNAGETPGYPRFQGRGRYNSFTFPEYGNGAVLDGRVLSLSKIGRIHIRLHRPLEGRPRPLPSAGKRMGGRCVSLARRRRCNHFLAPDKKPG
;
A
#
# COMPACT_ATOMS: atom_id res chain seq x y z
N MET A 1 4.86 25.97 22.07
CA MET A 1 5.54 25.98 20.74
C MET A 1 5.49 24.58 20.15
N GLU A 2 4.63 24.38 19.11
CA GLU A 2 4.57 23.08 18.44
C GLU A 2 5.79 22.91 17.55
N HIS A 3 6.65 21.96 17.91
CA HIS A 3 7.76 21.57 17.05
C HIS A 3 7.22 20.87 15.79
N GLN A 4 7.18 21.58 14.68
CA GLN A 4 6.96 21.01 13.37
C GLN A 4 8.16 20.12 13.00
N GLY A 5 8.04 18.83 13.30
CA GLY A 5 9.05 17.87 12.90
C GLY A 5 9.09 17.67 11.39
N VAL A 6 10.23 17.88 10.80
CA VAL A 6 10.47 17.62 9.37
C VAL A 6 10.31 16.13 9.07
N ARG A 7 9.51 15.78 8.05
CA ARG A 7 9.37 14.41 7.57
C ARG A 7 10.35 14.21 6.42
N LYS A 8 11.29 13.27 6.57
CA LYS A 8 12.17 12.89 5.48
C LYS A 8 11.72 11.50 4.96
N THR A 9 11.80 11.22 3.70
CA THR A 9 11.51 9.92 3.08
C THR A 9 12.79 9.35 2.51
N TYR A 10 13.13 8.13 2.92
CA TYR A 10 14.30 7.42 2.42
C TYR A 10 13.90 6.43 1.34
N ARG A 11 14.73 6.33 0.31
CA ARG A 11 14.60 5.35 -0.75
C ARG A 11 15.85 4.49 -0.80
N TYR A 12 15.69 3.19 -0.63
CA TYR A 12 16.78 2.22 -0.71
C TYR A 12 16.48 1.18 -1.79
N ARG A 13 17.55 0.61 -2.34
CA ARG A 13 17.46 -0.51 -3.26
C ARG A 13 17.34 -1.80 -2.47
N LEU A 14 16.38 -2.64 -2.84
CA LEU A 14 16.29 -4.02 -2.38
C LEU A 14 17.25 -4.89 -3.19
N ASP A 15 17.77 -5.93 -2.54
CA ASP A 15 18.63 -6.95 -3.12
C ASP A 15 17.99 -8.35 -2.86
N PRO A 16 16.83 -8.64 -3.47
CA PRO A 16 16.12 -9.90 -3.28
C PRO A 16 16.80 -11.02 -4.04
N THR A 17 16.71 -12.26 -3.51
CA THR A 17 17.04 -13.44 -4.28
C THR A 17 16.05 -13.62 -5.44
N PRO A 18 16.38 -14.46 -6.47
CA PRO A 18 15.45 -14.73 -7.57
C PRO A 18 14.06 -15.20 -7.08
N GLU A 19 14.01 -16.07 -6.08
CA GLU A 19 12.77 -16.59 -5.49
C GLU A 19 12.00 -15.47 -4.79
N GLN A 20 12.68 -14.63 -4.01
CA GLN A 20 12.06 -13.48 -3.36
C GLN A 20 11.53 -12.47 -4.38
N ALA A 21 12.25 -12.25 -5.48
CA ALA A 21 11.80 -11.37 -6.55
C ALA A 21 10.51 -11.90 -7.20
N GLN A 22 10.40 -13.21 -7.42
CA GLN A 22 9.16 -13.84 -7.91
C GLN A 22 7.99 -13.66 -6.93
N VAL A 23 8.22 -13.87 -5.62
CA VAL A 23 7.18 -13.65 -4.60
C VAL A 23 6.72 -12.20 -4.59
N LEU A 24 7.64 -11.24 -4.67
CA LEU A 24 7.29 -9.82 -4.75
C LEU A 24 6.44 -9.49 -5.99
N GLU A 25 6.76 -10.09 -7.14
CA GLU A 25 5.98 -9.93 -8.37
C GLU A 25 4.57 -10.52 -8.26
N ILE A 26 4.45 -11.70 -7.66
CA ILE A 26 3.16 -12.35 -7.40
C ILE A 26 2.30 -11.46 -6.48
N VAL A 27 2.88 -10.89 -5.41
CA VAL A 27 2.16 -9.98 -4.52
C VAL A 27 1.67 -8.74 -5.28
N ILE A 28 2.53 -8.10 -6.09
CA ILE A 28 2.12 -6.96 -6.92
C ILE A 28 1.00 -7.34 -7.89
N TRP A 29 1.10 -8.49 -8.55
CA TRP A 29 0.09 -8.97 -9.48
C TRP A 29 -1.27 -9.18 -8.77
N ARG A 30 -1.28 -9.85 -7.61
CA ARG A 30 -2.50 -10.08 -6.81
C ARG A 30 -3.11 -8.77 -6.30
N CYS A 31 -2.29 -7.85 -5.81
CA CYS A 31 -2.75 -6.52 -5.39
C CYS A 31 -3.40 -5.76 -6.54
N ARG A 32 -2.83 -5.85 -7.75
CA ARG A 32 -3.40 -5.25 -8.95
C ARG A 32 -4.72 -5.89 -9.34
N THR A 33 -4.80 -7.22 -9.30
CA THR A 33 -6.04 -7.96 -9.58
C THR A 33 -7.14 -7.55 -8.60
N LEU A 34 -6.81 -7.51 -7.30
CA LEU A 34 -7.75 -7.07 -6.26
C LEU A 34 -8.24 -5.63 -6.49
N TYR A 35 -7.33 -4.70 -6.85
CA TYR A 35 -7.70 -3.33 -7.18
C TYR A 35 -8.71 -3.27 -8.33
N ASN A 36 -8.46 -4.02 -9.40
CA ASN A 36 -9.30 -4.04 -10.58
C ASN A 36 -10.67 -4.68 -10.31
N VAL A 37 -10.71 -5.78 -9.56
CA VAL A 37 -11.97 -6.43 -9.15
C VAL A 37 -12.80 -5.49 -8.28
N ALA A 38 -12.17 -4.84 -7.29
CA ALA A 38 -12.85 -3.88 -6.42
C ALA A 38 -13.35 -2.63 -7.20
N LEU A 39 -12.60 -2.18 -8.21
CA LEU A 39 -13.06 -1.11 -9.11
C LEU A 39 -14.30 -1.54 -9.90
N GLU A 40 -14.29 -2.74 -10.47
CA GLU A 40 -15.43 -3.26 -11.23
C GLU A 40 -16.66 -3.42 -10.33
N GLN A 41 -16.49 -3.94 -9.13
CA GLN A 41 -17.55 -4.05 -8.13
C GLN A 41 -18.21 -2.68 -7.86
N ARG A 42 -17.41 -1.60 -7.68
CA ARG A 42 -17.95 -0.24 -7.49
C ARG A 42 -18.71 0.27 -8.70
N LYS A 43 -18.26 -0.03 -9.92
CA LYS A 43 -18.99 0.34 -11.14
C LYS A 43 -20.34 -0.35 -11.22
N LEU A 44 -20.37 -1.67 -11.00
CA LEU A 44 -21.59 -2.47 -11.02
C LEU A 44 -22.61 -2.01 -9.96
N TRP A 45 -22.14 -1.64 -8.77
CA TRP A 45 -23.02 -1.08 -7.74
C TRP A 45 -23.63 0.26 -8.15
N TRP A 46 -22.82 1.13 -8.72
CA TRP A 46 -23.27 2.40 -9.25
C TRP A 46 -24.32 2.22 -10.36
N GLU A 47 -24.06 1.35 -11.32
CA GLU A 47 -24.99 1.05 -12.42
C GLU A 47 -26.32 0.46 -11.95
N ARG A 48 -26.33 -0.22 -10.80
CA ARG A 48 -27.55 -0.78 -10.18
C ARG A 48 -28.27 0.17 -9.26
N GLY A 49 -27.83 1.41 -9.13
CA GLY A 49 -28.43 2.40 -8.23
C GLY A 49 -28.24 2.07 -6.73
N GLN A 50 -27.24 1.26 -6.39
CA GLN A 50 -26.90 0.91 -5.02
C GLN A 50 -25.85 1.88 -4.48
N ASP A 51 -26.22 3.14 -4.28
CA ASP A 51 -25.29 4.21 -3.89
C ASP A 51 -24.61 3.97 -2.54
N ASP A 52 -25.26 3.26 -1.62
CA ASP A 52 -24.75 2.98 -0.27
C ASP A 52 -23.75 1.82 -0.22
N GLY A 53 -23.60 1.04 -1.31
CA GLY A 53 -22.87 -0.23 -1.33
C GLY A 53 -21.36 -0.12 -1.57
N ALA A 54 -20.86 0.97 -2.11
CA ALA A 54 -19.53 1.02 -2.70
C ALA A 54 -18.43 1.65 -1.82
N SER A 55 -18.55 1.57 -0.50
CA SER A 55 -17.59 2.19 0.41
C SER A 55 -16.33 1.36 0.64
N TYR A 56 -15.25 2.04 1.04
CA TYR A 56 -14.02 1.40 1.52
C TYR A 56 -14.28 0.37 2.63
N TYR A 57 -15.18 0.69 3.56
CA TYR A 57 -15.45 -0.16 4.73
C TYR A 57 -16.13 -1.46 4.34
N GLN A 58 -17.05 -1.44 3.40
CA GLN A 58 -17.73 -2.63 2.90
C GLN A 58 -16.77 -3.54 2.15
N GLN A 59 -16.01 -3.00 1.18
CA GLN A 59 -15.00 -3.78 0.46
C GLN A 59 -13.92 -4.33 1.41
N LYS A 60 -13.54 -3.58 2.44
CA LYS A 60 -12.62 -4.07 3.48
C LYS A 60 -13.22 -5.21 4.29
N ALA A 61 -14.51 -5.17 4.59
CA ALA A 61 -15.21 -6.22 5.33
C ALA A 61 -15.30 -7.54 4.54
N GLU A 62 -15.23 -7.51 3.21
CA GLU A 62 -15.22 -8.70 2.34
C GLU A 62 -13.86 -9.42 2.30
N LEU A 63 -12.76 -8.78 2.71
CA LEU A 63 -11.41 -9.36 2.64
C LEU A 63 -11.24 -10.69 3.41
N PRO A 64 -11.84 -10.92 4.59
CA PRO A 64 -11.78 -12.23 5.25
C PRO A 64 -12.42 -13.33 4.39
N GLY A 65 -13.60 -13.07 3.82
CA GLY A 65 -14.29 -14.01 2.92
C GLY A 65 -13.47 -14.30 1.65
N LEU A 66 -12.88 -13.27 1.05
CA LEU A 66 -11.97 -13.43 -0.09
C LEU A 66 -10.78 -14.34 0.25
N LYS A 67 -10.19 -14.19 1.43
CA LYS A 67 -9.06 -15.05 1.86
C LYS A 67 -9.47 -16.47 2.13
N ALA A 68 -10.70 -16.71 2.58
CA ALA A 68 -11.24 -18.05 2.78
C ALA A 68 -11.52 -18.73 1.44
N ALA A 69 -12.12 -18.00 0.49
CA ALA A 69 -12.45 -18.52 -0.84
C ALA A 69 -11.22 -18.67 -1.75
N CYS A 70 -10.21 -17.80 -1.59
CA CYS A 70 -9.01 -17.75 -2.43
C CYS A 70 -7.75 -17.78 -1.54
N PRO A 71 -7.20 -18.96 -1.20
CA PRO A 71 -6.06 -19.13 -0.29
C PRO A 71 -4.81 -18.33 -0.69
N GLU A 72 -4.64 -18.05 -1.98
CA GLU A 72 -3.55 -17.23 -2.49
C GLU A 72 -3.56 -15.78 -1.98
N PHE A 73 -4.72 -15.21 -1.66
CA PHE A 73 -4.81 -13.93 -0.96
C PHE A 73 -4.52 -14.09 0.54
N GLY A 74 -4.73 -15.28 1.09
CA GLY A 74 -4.29 -15.65 2.44
C GLY A 74 -2.77 -15.55 2.63
N ALA A 75 -1.99 -15.76 1.56
CA ALA A 75 -0.54 -15.61 1.54
C ALA A 75 -0.06 -14.14 1.56
N ILE A 76 -0.96 -13.17 1.50
CA ILE A 76 -0.63 -11.74 1.56
C ILE A 76 -1.02 -11.17 2.93
N HIS A 77 -0.17 -10.27 3.44
CA HIS A 77 -0.45 -9.60 4.72
C HIS A 77 -1.75 -8.77 4.63
N ALA A 78 -2.59 -8.85 5.67
CA ALA A 78 -3.92 -8.24 5.65
C ALA A 78 -3.89 -6.72 5.39
N HIS A 79 -2.96 -6.01 6.01
CA HIS A 79 -2.84 -4.55 5.85
C HIS A 79 -2.40 -4.15 4.44
N VAL A 80 -1.68 -5.01 3.72
CA VAL A 80 -1.36 -4.78 2.30
C VAL A 80 -2.63 -4.81 1.46
N LEU A 81 -3.51 -5.80 1.68
CA LEU A 81 -4.80 -5.87 0.96
C LEU A 81 -5.73 -4.71 1.33
N GLN A 82 -5.75 -4.30 2.60
CA GLN A 82 -6.50 -3.12 3.04
C GLN A 82 -5.99 -1.83 2.38
N ASP A 83 -4.67 -1.68 2.20
CA ASP A 83 -4.09 -0.52 1.48
C ASP A 83 -4.50 -0.51 0.00
N VAL A 84 -4.68 -1.67 -0.63
CA VAL A 84 -5.23 -1.75 -2.00
C VAL A 84 -6.62 -1.13 -2.08
N MET A 85 -7.52 -1.49 -1.14
CA MET A 85 -8.87 -0.89 -1.05
C MET A 85 -8.81 0.61 -0.80
N LEU A 86 -7.91 1.04 0.09
CA LEU A 86 -7.72 2.44 0.41
C LEU A 86 -7.17 3.24 -0.79
N ARG A 87 -6.30 2.66 -1.60
CA ARG A 87 -5.81 3.30 -2.84
C ARG A 87 -6.94 3.53 -3.83
N LEU A 88 -7.83 2.54 -3.98
CA LEU A 88 -9.02 2.67 -4.81
C LEU A 88 -9.94 3.78 -4.28
N ASP A 89 -10.20 3.77 -2.98
CA ASP A 89 -11.04 4.77 -2.32
C ASP A 89 -10.50 6.20 -2.53
N ARG A 90 -9.20 6.41 -2.36
CA ARG A 90 -8.54 7.68 -2.62
C ARG A 90 -8.67 8.13 -4.10
N ALA A 91 -8.68 7.18 -5.04
CA ALA A 91 -8.89 7.49 -6.46
C ALA A 91 -10.32 8.01 -6.69
N PHE A 92 -11.33 7.41 -6.06
CA PHE A 92 -12.71 7.88 -6.11
C PHE A 92 -12.88 9.23 -5.39
N GLN A 93 -12.32 9.39 -4.20
CA GLN A 93 -12.35 10.67 -3.48
C GLN A 93 -11.72 11.80 -4.31
N ALA A 94 -10.61 11.53 -5.00
CA ALA A 94 -9.98 12.50 -5.89
C ALA A 94 -10.85 12.81 -7.12
N PHE A 95 -11.53 11.82 -7.66
CA PHE A 95 -12.50 11.98 -8.75
C PHE A 95 -13.65 12.89 -8.32
N PHE A 96 -14.37 12.54 -7.24
CA PHE A 96 -15.51 13.33 -6.77
C PHE A 96 -15.13 14.74 -6.33
N ARG A 97 -13.97 14.92 -5.70
CA ARG A 97 -13.48 16.27 -5.34
C ARG A 97 -13.33 17.16 -6.57
N ARG A 98 -12.84 16.63 -7.70
CA ARG A 98 -12.70 17.38 -8.95
C ARG A 98 -14.04 17.65 -9.60
N VAL A 99 -14.94 16.67 -9.60
CA VAL A 99 -16.33 16.88 -10.07
C VAL A 99 -16.98 18.03 -9.31
N ASN A 100 -16.89 18.01 -7.98
CA ASN A 100 -17.46 19.06 -7.12
C ASN A 100 -16.79 20.44 -7.33
N ALA A 101 -15.55 20.45 -7.80
CA ALA A 101 -14.84 21.69 -8.17
C ALA A 101 -15.17 22.18 -9.59
N GLY A 102 -16.10 21.53 -10.30
CA GLY A 102 -16.48 21.90 -11.68
C GLY A 102 -15.43 21.49 -12.74
N GLU A 103 -14.44 20.68 -12.37
CA GLU A 103 -13.46 20.13 -13.32
C GLU A 103 -14.08 18.94 -14.10
N THR A 104 -13.46 18.58 -15.23
CA THR A 104 -13.81 17.36 -15.99
C THR A 104 -12.79 16.25 -15.70
N PRO A 105 -12.88 15.54 -14.55
CA PRO A 105 -11.92 14.51 -14.19
C PRO A 105 -12.19 13.20 -14.93
N GLY A 106 -11.10 12.48 -15.24
CA GLY A 106 -11.22 11.11 -15.69
C GLY A 106 -11.67 10.18 -14.57
N TYR A 107 -12.60 9.26 -14.86
CA TYR A 107 -13.02 8.20 -13.95
C TYR A 107 -11.83 7.30 -13.56
N PRO A 108 -11.79 6.73 -12.35
CA PRO A 108 -10.77 5.75 -11.95
C PRO A 108 -10.66 4.61 -12.95
N ARG A 109 -9.43 4.31 -13.39
CA ARG A 109 -9.18 3.36 -14.49
C ARG A 109 -8.60 2.06 -13.99
N PHE A 110 -8.84 0.98 -14.73
CA PHE A 110 -8.13 -0.27 -14.55
C PHE A 110 -6.62 -0.08 -14.57
N GLN A 111 -5.95 -0.76 -13.69
CA GLN A 111 -4.50 -0.74 -13.55
C GLN A 111 -3.87 -1.88 -14.35
N GLY A 112 -3.13 -1.52 -15.40
CA GLY A 112 -2.35 -2.47 -16.19
C GLY A 112 -1.02 -2.83 -15.52
N ARG A 113 -0.32 -3.83 -16.12
CA ARG A 113 0.98 -4.34 -15.63
C ARG A 113 2.05 -3.25 -15.47
N GLY A 114 2.02 -2.19 -16.27
CA GLY A 114 2.97 -1.08 -16.20
C GLY A 114 2.57 0.05 -15.23
N ARG A 115 1.33 0.06 -14.76
CA ARG A 115 0.80 1.15 -13.93
C ARG A 115 0.73 0.79 -12.44
N TYR A 116 0.37 -0.44 -12.10
CA TYR A 116 0.34 -0.92 -10.71
C TYR A 116 1.64 -1.65 -10.38
N ASN A 117 2.60 -0.94 -9.81
CA ASN A 117 3.97 -1.42 -9.62
C ASN A 117 4.43 -1.41 -8.17
N SER A 118 3.51 -1.23 -7.21
CA SER A 118 3.88 -1.13 -5.81
C SER A 118 2.78 -1.61 -4.88
N PHE A 119 3.17 -2.09 -3.71
CA PHE A 119 2.28 -2.33 -2.57
C PHE A 119 2.88 -1.73 -1.31
N THR A 120 2.08 -1.53 -0.29
CA THR A 120 2.48 -0.82 0.93
C THR A 120 2.10 -1.61 2.16
N PHE A 121 3.02 -1.68 3.11
CA PHE A 121 2.72 -1.97 4.51
C PHE A 121 2.44 -0.64 5.19
N PRO A 122 1.19 -0.32 5.54
CA PRO A 122 0.82 1.01 6.04
C PRO A 122 1.35 1.29 7.44
N GLU A 123 1.68 0.24 8.20
CA GLU A 123 2.18 0.35 9.57
C GLU A 123 3.57 -0.29 9.69
N TYR A 124 4.55 0.53 10.07
CA TYR A 124 5.87 0.02 10.43
C TYR A 124 5.79 -0.75 11.75
N GLY A 125 6.46 -1.91 11.81
CA GLY A 125 6.38 -2.83 12.96
C GLY A 125 5.27 -3.88 12.82
N ASN A 126 4.26 -3.62 11.99
CA ASN A 126 3.19 -4.56 11.69
C ASN A 126 3.31 -5.08 10.25
N GLY A 127 4.07 -6.16 10.11
CA GLY A 127 4.31 -6.82 8.82
C GLY A 127 5.54 -6.35 8.05
N ALA A 128 6.13 -5.21 8.39
CA ALA A 128 7.40 -4.76 7.82
C ALA A 128 8.30 -4.15 8.89
N VAL A 129 9.48 -4.73 9.09
CA VAL A 129 10.47 -4.29 10.07
C VAL A 129 11.83 -4.23 9.40
N LEU A 130 12.55 -3.13 9.63
CA LEU A 130 13.93 -2.97 9.18
C LEU A 130 14.88 -3.09 10.37
N ASP A 131 15.78 -4.05 10.28
CA ASP A 131 16.87 -4.26 11.23
C ASP A 131 18.22 -4.18 10.49
N GLY A 132 18.99 -3.13 10.78
CA GLY A 132 20.21 -2.85 10.07
C GLY A 132 20.01 -2.79 8.55
N ARG A 133 20.56 -3.78 7.84
CA ARG A 133 20.45 -3.90 6.37
C ARG A 133 19.44 -4.95 5.92
N VAL A 134 18.63 -5.49 6.83
CA VAL A 134 17.68 -6.55 6.54
C VAL A 134 16.26 -6.03 6.75
N LEU A 135 15.46 -6.04 5.69
CA LEU A 135 14.04 -5.75 5.70
C LEU A 135 13.26 -7.06 5.85
N SER A 136 12.66 -7.26 7.01
CA SER A 136 11.78 -8.40 7.29
C SER A 136 10.35 -8.04 6.87
N LEU A 137 9.78 -8.81 5.94
CA LEU A 137 8.44 -8.63 5.42
C LEU A 137 7.60 -9.85 5.77
N SER A 138 6.49 -9.65 6.47
CA SER A 138 5.56 -10.72 6.81
C SER A 138 5.07 -11.43 5.56
N LYS A 139 5.13 -12.76 5.56
CA LYS A 139 4.74 -13.67 4.46
C LYS A 139 5.57 -13.58 3.18
N ILE A 140 6.66 -12.80 3.18
CA ILE A 140 7.59 -12.68 2.04
C ILE A 140 8.98 -13.14 2.46
N GLY A 141 9.40 -12.82 3.70
CA GLY A 141 10.71 -13.18 4.23
C GLY A 141 11.63 -11.99 4.46
N ARG A 142 12.92 -12.27 4.61
CA ARG A 142 13.96 -11.30 4.95
C ARG A 142 14.71 -10.93 3.66
N ILE A 143 14.72 -9.64 3.31
CA ILE A 143 15.35 -9.13 2.09
C ILE A 143 16.46 -8.16 2.47
N HIS A 144 17.63 -8.32 1.87
CA HIS A 144 18.72 -7.37 2.04
C HIS A 144 18.43 -6.05 1.32
N ILE A 145 18.83 -4.94 1.95
CA ILE A 145 18.74 -3.60 1.37
C ILE A 145 20.13 -2.99 1.23
N ARG A 146 20.35 -2.23 0.16
CA ARG A 146 21.58 -1.45 -0.04
C ARG A 146 21.41 -0.09 0.60
N LEU A 147 22.00 0.07 1.80
CA LEU A 147 22.07 1.37 2.48
C LEU A 147 23.21 2.18 1.89
N HIS A 148 22.89 3.16 1.05
CA HIS A 148 23.87 4.12 0.52
C HIS A 148 24.01 5.38 1.39
N ARG A 149 23.16 5.51 2.40
CA ARG A 149 23.18 6.57 3.43
C ARG A 149 22.58 6.03 4.73
N PRO A 150 23.05 6.48 5.89
CA PRO A 150 22.49 6.05 7.17
C PRO A 150 21.03 6.49 7.32
N LEU A 151 20.25 5.67 8.01
CA LEU A 151 18.92 6.05 8.49
C LEU A 151 19.10 6.90 9.73
N GLU A 152 18.84 8.19 9.63
CA GLU A 152 18.78 9.07 10.79
C GLU A 152 17.48 8.80 11.53
N GLY A 153 17.58 8.27 12.74
CA GLY A 153 16.44 8.07 13.61
C GLY A 153 15.90 6.63 13.66
N ARG A 154 15.19 6.31 14.76
CA ARG A 154 14.54 5.00 14.92
C ARG A 154 13.11 5.04 14.36
N PRO A 155 12.71 4.10 13.48
CA PRO A 155 11.31 3.94 13.12
C PRO A 155 10.53 3.59 14.40
N ARG A 156 9.48 4.33 14.74
CA ARG A 156 8.60 4.00 15.87
C ARG A 156 7.31 3.37 15.37
N PRO A 157 6.78 2.34 16.05
CA PRO A 157 5.39 1.92 15.84
C PRO A 157 4.46 3.06 16.26
N LEU A 158 3.35 3.24 15.54
CA LEU A 158 2.33 4.21 15.91
C LEU A 158 1.49 3.69 17.07
N PRO A 159 1.10 4.54 18.05
CA PRO A 159 0.02 4.18 18.97
C PRO A 159 -1.30 4.09 18.18
N SER A 160 -2.06 3.05 18.49
CA SER A 160 -3.40 2.79 17.97
C SER A 160 -4.40 3.82 18.51
N ALA A 161 -4.57 4.94 17.83
CA ALA A 161 -5.71 5.83 18.07
C ALA A 161 -6.01 6.63 16.81
N GLY A 162 -7.26 6.51 16.37
CA GLY A 162 -7.76 7.17 15.17
C GLY A 162 -7.56 8.66 15.15
N LYS A 163 -6.75 9.10 14.23
CA LYS A 163 -6.86 10.41 13.57
C LYS A 163 -5.87 10.51 12.40
N ARG A 164 -6.41 10.87 11.24
CA ARG A 164 -5.76 11.34 10.01
C ARG A 164 -4.41 10.70 9.65
N MET A 165 -4.42 9.95 8.59
CA MET A 165 -3.32 9.21 7.99
C MET A 165 -2.13 10.09 7.59
N GLY A 166 -1.28 10.39 8.57
CA GLY A 166 0.12 10.78 8.37
C GLY A 166 1.02 9.61 8.71
N GLY A 167 0.61 8.39 8.34
CA GLY A 167 1.24 7.14 8.76
C GLY A 167 2.55 6.88 8.03
N ARG A 168 3.52 6.39 8.78
CA ARG A 168 4.78 5.86 8.27
C ARG A 168 4.49 4.53 7.58
N CYS A 169 4.75 4.45 6.29
CA CYS A 169 4.51 3.25 5.50
C CYS A 169 5.79 2.75 4.85
N VAL A 170 5.85 1.43 4.66
CA VAL A 170 6.86 0.79 3.83
C VAL A 170 6.23 0.53 2.48
N SER A 171 6.67 1.24 1.45
CA SER A 171 6.19 1.03 0.10
C SER A 171 7.27 0.37 -0.75
N LEU A 172 6.91 -0.76 -1.35
CA LEU A 172 7.77 -1.48 -2.27
C LEU A 172 7.29 -1.21 -3.69
N ALA A 173 8.16 -0.63 -4.51
CA ALA A 173 7.84 -0.30 -5.89
C ALA A 173 8.83 -0.97 -6.85
N ARG A 174 8.30 -1.55 -7.94
CA ARG A 174 9.08 -2.02 -9.07
C ARG A 174 9.32 -0.84 -10.02
N ARG A 175 10.57 -0.40 -10.21
CA ARG A 175 10.98 0.39 -11.38
C ARG A 175 11.67 -0.51 -12.39
N ARG A 176 11.68 -0.12 -13.66
CA ARG A 176 12.14 -0.92 -14.82
C ARG A 176 13.49 -1.63 -14.67
N ARG A 177 14.27 -1.36 -13.62
CA ARG A 177 15.55 -2.03 -13.31
C ARG A 177 15.89 -2.20 -11.82
N CYS A 178 15.02 -1.78 -10.85
CA CYS A 178 15.34 -1.89 -9.43
C CYS A 178 14.07 -1.91 -8.57
N ASN A 179 14.03 -2.81 -7.60
CA ASN A 179 13.06 -2.74 -6.51
C ASN A 179 13.51 -1.67 -5.51
N HIS A 180 12.64 -0.77 -5.12
CA HIS A 180 12.93 0.29 -4.17
C HIS A 180 12.05 0.17 -2.93
N PHE A 181 12.65 0.49 -1.81
CA PHE A 181 12.02 0.60 -0.51
C PHE A 181 11.96 2.06 -0.08
N LEU A 182 10.79 2.51 0.38
CA LEU A 182 10.58 3.83 0.97
C LEU A 182 10.33 3.64 2.46
N ALA A 183 11.27 4.05 3.28
CA ALA A 183 11.12 4.10 4.73
C ALA A 183 10.75 5.52 5.18
N PRO A 184 9.88 5.68 6.16
CA PRO A 184 9.55 6.97 6.73
C PRO A 184 10.57 7.39 7.78
N ASP A 185 10.55 8.66 8.08
CA ASP A 185 11.53 9.35 8.90
C ASP A 185 11.14 9.65 10.33
N LYS A 186 12.15 10.04 11.08
CA LYS A 186 12.12 10.50 12.45
C LYS A 186 12.11 12.03 12.58
N LYS A 187 11.48 12.51 13.65
CA LYS A 187 11.77 13.82 14.22
C LYS A 187 13.17 13.80 14.87
N PRO A 188 14.00 14.80 14.70
CA PRO A 188 15.07 15.06 15.66
C PRO A 188 14.44 15.44 17.01
N GLY A 189 14.98 14.91 18.09
CA GLY A 189 14.67 15.28 19.46
C GLY A 189 15.11 16.68 19.79
#